data_1709c3fef9c595fd7c53fb7fa1c2e94e
#
_entry.id   1709c3fef9c595fd7c53fb7fa1c2e94e
#
_cell.length_a   1.000
_cell.length_b   1.000
_cell.length_c   1.000
_cell.angle_alpha   90.00
_cell.angle_beta   90.00
_cell.angle_gamma   90.00
#
_symmetry.space_group_name_H-M   'P 1'
#
loop_
_entity.id
_entity.type
_entity.pdbx_description
1 polymer ?
#
loop_
_entity_poly.entity_id
_entity_poly.type
_entity_poly.pdbx_seq_one_letter_code
_entity_poly.pdbx_strand_id
1 'polypeptide(L)'
;MAANKEIPYKIYLEENEMPQAWYNVRADMKNKPAPLLNPGTGQPITAQELEGVFCKELVEQELDNDNAYIPIPEEIRSFYKMYRPSPLVRAYCLEEKLQTPAKIYYKFEGNNTSGSHKLNSAIAQAYYAKKQGLKGVTTETGAGQWGTALSMACAYLGLDCQVYMVKVSYEQKPFRREVMRTYGASVTPSPSDTTAVGRKILAEHPGTSGSLGCAISEAVEAATSQEGYRYVLGSVLNQVLLHQSVIGLETKIALDKYGIQPDIVIGCAGGGSNLGGLISPFAGEMLRGEADYRIIAVEPASCPSLTRGKFAYDFCDTGMVCPLAKMYTLGSGFIPSANHAGGLRYHGMSPVVSQLYHDGLLEATSVEQTKVFEAATYFARVEGILPAPESSHAIRVAIDEAVKCRETGEEKTIVFGLTGTGYFDMMAYEKFNDGTMSDYIPTDEDLAKGFAGLPKLD
;
A
#
# COMPACT_ATOMS: atom_id res chain seq x y z
N MET A 1 19.43 -33.85 -15.29
CA MET A 1 19.64 -33.54 -13.87
C MET A 1 20.06 -32.08 -13.82
N ALA A 2 19.15 -31.19 -13.46
CA ALA A 2 19.50 -29.78 -13.19
C ALA A 2 20.44 -29.77 -11.97
N ALA A 3 21.63 -29.20 -12.13
CA ALA A 3 22.56 -29.00 -11.04
C ALA A 3 21.81 -28.24 -9.93
N ASN A 4 21.87 -28.76 -8.71
CA ASN A 4 21.33 -28.09 -7.51
C ASN A 4 22.08 -26.74 -7.39
N LYS A 5 21.52 -25.67 -7.97
CA LYS A 5 22.06 -24.32 -7.78
C LYS A 5 21.83 -23.96 -6.34
N GLU A 6 22.90 -23.75 -5.60
CA GLU A 6 22.80 -23.18 -4.24
C GLU A 6 22.06 -21.84 -4.33
N ILE A 7 21.01 -21.68 -3.53
CA ILE A 7 20.18 -20.46 -3.55
C ILE A 7 20.96 -19.34 -2.83
N PRO A 8 21.28 -18.24 -3.51
CA PRO A 8 22.01 -17.14 -2.88
C PRO A 8 21.13 -16.41 -1.84
N TYR A 9 21.79 -15.70 -0.91
CA TYR A 9 21.07 -14.83 0.04
C TYR A 9 20.17 -13.81 -0.66
N LYS A 10 20.66 -13.25 -1.78
CA LYS A 10 19.92 -12.24 -2.56
C LYS A 10 19.81 -12.71 -4.00
N ILE A 11 18.58 -12.88 -4.45
CA ILE A 11 18.27 -13.16 -5.84
C ILE A 11 17.98 -11.82 -6.52
N TYR A 12 18.82 -11.44 -7.48
CA TYR A 12 18.62 -10.30 -8.35
C TYR A 12 18.23 -10.76 -9.75
N LEU A 13 17.41 -9.97 -10.40
CA LEU A 13 17.17 -10.04 -11.83
C LEU A 13 18.21 -9.17 -12.55
N GLU A 14 18.51 -9.53 -13.80
CA GLU A 14 19.22 -8.62 -14.71
C GLU A 14 18.23 -7.57 -15.26
N GLU A 15 18.74 -6.44 -15.76
CA GLU A 15 17.89 -5.39 -16.32
C GLU A 15 16.96 -5.86 -17.44
N ASN A 16 17.40 -6.82 -18.25
CA ASN A 16 16.63 -7.42 -19.34
C ASN A 16 15.59 -8.45 -18.86
N GLU A 17 15.67 -8.89 -17.61
CA GLU A 17 14.69 -9.79 -16.98
C GLU A 17 13.56 -8.98 -16.29
N MET A 18 13.70 -7.66 -16.18
CA MET A 18 12.69 -6.81 -15.53
C MET A 18 11.38 -6.79 -16.33
N PRO A 19 10.24 -6.72 -15.65
CA PRO A 19 8.91 -6.65 -16.30
C PRO A 19 8.82 -5.51 -17.32
N GLN A 20 8.33 -5.82 -18.52
CA GLN A 20 8.09 -4.86 -19.59
C GLN A 20 6.64 -4.34 -19.61
N ALA A 21 5.75 -4.98 -18.87
CA ALA A 21 4.36 -4.62 -18.71
C ALA A 21 3.94 -4.80 -17.25
N TRP A 22 3.00 -3.97 -16.80
CA TRP A 22 2.26 -4.21 -15.56
C TRP A 22 1.22 -5.29 -15.78
N TYR A 23 0.90 -6.04 -14.74
CA TYR A 23 -0.13 -7.06 -14.77
C TYR A 23 -1.39 -6.59 -14.05
N ASN A 24 -2.49 -6.59 -14.78
CA ASN A 24 -3.82 -6.23 -14.31
C ASN A 24 -4.61 -7.50 -13.96
N VAL A 25 -4.57 -7.90 -12.70
CA VAL A 25 -5.25 -9.12 -12.22
C VAL A 25 -6.76 -9.11 -12.46
N ARG A 26 -7.37 -7.91 -12.63
CA ARG A 26 -8.81 -7.80 -12.93
C ARG A 26 -9.21 -8.52 -14.22
N ALA A 27 -8.31 -8.58 -15.21
CA ALA A 27 -8.59 -9.30 -16.46
C ALA A 27 -8.94 -10.78 -16.22
N ASP A 28 -8.30 -11.41 -15.23
CA ASP A 28 -8.52 -12.82 -14.89
C ASP A 28 -9.63 -13.04 -13.84
N MET A 29 -10.09 -11.99 -13.14
CA MET A 29 -11.15 -12.11 -12.14
C MET A 29 -12.50 -12.44 -12.77
N LYS A 30 -13.21 -13.46 -12.25
CA LYS A 30 -14.59 -13.79 -12.63
C LYS A 30 -15.55 -12.71 -12.15
N ASN A 31 -15.45 -12.34 -10.89
CA ASN A 31 -16.20 -11.23 -10.32
C ASN A 31 -15.32 -9.99 -10.35
N LYS A 32 -15.56 -9.11 -11.29
CA LYS A 32 -14.86 -7.83 -11.38
C LYS A 32 -15.22 -6.96 -10.16
N PRO A 33 -14.33 -6.11 -9.67
CA PRO A 33 -14.71 -5.09 -8.69
C PRO A 33 -15.87 -4.25 -9.23
N ALA A 34 -16.83 -3.95 -8.36
CA ALA A 34 -17.96 -3.12 -8.73
C ALA A 34 -17.49 -1.71 -9.17
N PRO A 35 -18.21 -1.04 -10.10
CA PRO A 35 -17.81 0.27 -10.59
C PRO A 35 -17.78 1.32 -9.49
N LEU A 36 -16.91 2.30 -9.62
CA LEU A 36 -16.96 3.51 -8.79
C LEU A 36 -18.26 4.27 -9.09
N LEU A 37 -18.93 4.81 -8.07
CA LEU A 37 -20.16 5.57 -8.25
C LEU A 37 -19.94 7.06 -8.00
N ASN A 38 -20.60 7.88 -8.79
CA ASN A 38 -20.72 9.31 -8.52
C ASN A 38 -21.59 9.52 -7.26
N PRO A 39 -21.08 10.19 -6.21
CA PRO A 39 -21.79 10.33 -4.95
C PRO A 39 -23.09 11.16 -5.06
N GLY A 40 -23.17 12.06 -6.05
CA GLY A 40 -24.34 12.91 -6.26
C GLY A 40 -25.48 12.20 -6.99
N THR A 41 -25.18 11.21 -7.87
CA THR A 41 -26.18 10.53 -8.70
C THR A 41 -26.38 9.06 -8.34
N GLY A 42 -25.43 8.44 -7.63
CA GLY A 42 -25.42 7.00 -7.34
C GLY A 42 -25.19 6.13 -8.59
N GLN A 43 -24.87 6.72 -9.74
CA GLN A 43 -24.62 6.01 -10.99
C GLN A 43 -23.10 5.75 -11.16
N PRO A 44 -22.72 4.75 -11.97
CA PRO A 44 -21.32 4.54 -12.33
C PRO A 44 -20.68 5.84 -12.83
N ILE A 45 -19.53 6.18 -12.27
CA ILE A 45 -18.80 7.40 -12.63
C ILE A 45 -18.21 7.24 -14.03
N THR A 46 -18.28 8.30 -14.82
CA THR A 46 -17.73 8.31 -16.19
C THR A 46 -16.24 8.65 -16.21
N ALA A 47 -15.54 8.27 -17.28
CA ALA A 47 -14.16 8.64 -17.49
C ALA A 47 -13.97 10.18 -17.45
N GLN A 48 -14.88 10.93 -18.09
CA GLN A 48 -14.82 12.39 -18.12
C GLN A 48 -14.90 13.03 -16.73
N GLU A 49 -15.74 12.47 -15.83
CA GLU A 49 -15.83 12.96 -14.44
C GLU A 49 -14.55 12.67 -13.66
N LEU A 50 -13.95 11.50 -13.85
CA LEU A 50 -12.66 11.15 -13.23
C LEU A 50 -11.49 11.98 -13.76
N GLU A 51 -11.47 12.33 -15.06
CA GLU A 51 -10.44 13.17 -15.67
C GLU A 51 -10.44 14.61 -15.11
N GLY A 52 -11.52 15.04 -14.48
CA GLY A 52 -11.57 16.28 -13.71
C GLY A 52 -10.63 16.25 -12.49
N VAL A 53 -10.35 15.08 -11.95
CA VAL A 53 -9.54 14.86 -10.75
C VAL A 53 -8.18 14.25 -11.07
N PHE A 54 -8.14 13.23 -11.93
CA PHE A 54 -6.95 12.44 -12.28
C PHE A 54 -6.44 12.72 -13.69
N CYS A 55 -5.19 12.32 -13.95
CA CYS A 55 -4.65 12.32 -15.31
C CYS A 55 -5.41 11.31 -16.18
N LYS A 56 -5.57 11.64 -17.47
CA LYS A 56 -6.36 10.84 -18.42
C LYS A 56 -5.90 9.39 -18.50
N GLU A 57 -4.60 9.15 -18.71
CA GLU A 57 -4.07 7.78 -18.80
C GLU A 57 -4.25 6.98 -17.50
N LEU A 58 -4.24 7.65 -16.34
CA LEU A 58 -4.52 7.01 -15.07
C LEU A 58 -6.00 6.60 -14.95
N VAL A 59 -6.90 7.40 -15.53
CA VAL A 59 -8.33 7.06 -15.61
C VAL A 59 -8.55 5.87 -16.54
N GLU A 60 -7.87 5.82 -17.68
CA GLU A 60 -7.91 4.67 -18.59
C GLU A 60 -7.46 3.39 -17.88
N GLN A 61 -6.37 3.44 -17.13
CA GLN A 61 -5.88 2.30 -16.34
C GLN A 61 -6.82 1.93 -15.17
N GLU A 62 -7.45 2.93 -14.54
CA GLU A 62 -8.42 2.70 -13.46
C GLU A 62 -9.63 1.90 -13.95
N LEU A 63 -10.12 2.22 -15.13
CA LEU A 63 -11.34 1.65 -15.70
C LEU A 63 -11.10 0.38 -16.53
N ASP A 64 -9.85 0.05 -16.87
CA ASP A 64 -9.52 -1.13 -17.69
C ASP A 64 -9.67 -2.43 -16.89
N ASN A 65 -10.70 -3.20 -17.21
CA ASN A 65 -10.96 -4.51 -16.62
C ASN A 65 -10.57 -5.70 -17.53
N ASP A 66 -10.12 -5.44 -18.75
CA ASP A 66 -10.05 -6.44 -19.81
C ASP A 66 -8.62 -6.78 -20.25
N ASN A 67 -7.72 -5.79 -20.26
CA ASN A 67 -6.35 -6.00 -20.66
C ASN A 67 -5.50 -6.52 -19.49
N ALA A 68 -5.02 -7.77 -19.61
CA ALA A 68 -4.20 -8.40 -18.56
C ALA A 68 -2.81 -7.76 -18.44
N TYR A 69 -2.21 -7.31 -19.54
CA TYR A 69 -0.88 -6.71 -19.55
C TYR A 69 -0.91 -5.32 -20.17
N ILE A 70 -0.47 -4.33 -19.40
CA ILE A 70 -0.40 -2.94 -19.83
C ILE A 70 1.08 -2.58 -19.97
N PRO A 71 1.56 -2.23 -21.19
CA PRO A 71 2.98 -1.93 -21.42
C PRO A 71 3.48 -0.79 -20.53
N ILE A 72 4.65 -0.98 -19.93
CA ILE A 72 5.32 0.07 -19.15
C ILE A 72 6.06 0.98 -20.14
N PRO A 73 5.77 2.29 -20.21
CA PRO A 73 6.51 3.23 -21.04
C PRO A 73 8.02 3.14 -20.83
N GLU A 74 8.79 3.33 -21.89
CA GLU A 74 10.26 3.20 -21.83
C GLU A 74 10.89 4.18 -20.84
N GLU A 75 10.35 5.38 -20.74
CA GLU A 75 10.81 6.41 -19.79
C GLU A 75 10.62 5.96 -18.36
N ILE A 76 9.48 5.33 -18.04
CA ILE A 76 9.23 4.75 -16.71
C ILE A 76 10.19 3.59 -16.45
N ARG A 77 10.41 2.70 -17.44
CA ARG A 77 11.36 1.58 -17.31
C ARG A 77 12.80 2.07 -17.10
N SER A 78 13.19 3.13 -17.81
CA SER A 78 14.49 3.76 -17.64
C SER A 78 14.67 4.33 -16.23
N PHE A 79 13.60 4.91 -15.67
CA PHE A 79 13.60 5.35 -14.29
C PHE A 79 13.66 4.18 -13.30
N TYR A 80 12.90 3.11 -13.56
CA TYR A 80 12.93 1.91 -12.73
C TYR A 80 14.35 1.31 -12.64
N LYS A 81 15.13 1.31 -13.68
CA LYS A 81 16.53 0.83 -13.66
C LYS A 81 17.44 1.54 -12.65
N MET A 82 17.09 2.76 -12.22
CA MET A 82 17.86 3.49 -11.21
C MET A 82 17.78 2.87 -9.82
N TYR A 83 16.72 2.11 -9.50
CA TYR A 83 16.51 1.55 -8.17
C TYR A 83 15.92 0.12 -8.17
N ARG A 84 15.56 -0.40 -9.31
CA ARG A 84 15.10 -1.78 -9.53
C ARG A 84 16.10 -2.54 -10.42
N PRO A 85 16.08 -3.89 -10.40
CA PRO A 85 15.18 -4.76 -9.64
C PRO A 85 15.44 -4.68 -8.12
N SER A 86 14.40 -4.82 -7.31
CA SER A 86 14.58 -5.01 -5.88
C SER A 86 14.88 -6.47 -5.56
N PRO A 87 15.72 -6.78 -4.55
CA PRO A 87 16.12 -8.15 -4.29
C PRO A 87 14.97 -8.98 -3.70
N LEU A 88 14.92 -10.26 -4.09
CA LEU A 88 14.27 -11.31 -3.31
C LEU A 88 15.34 -11.93 -2.40
N VAL A 89 15.17 -11.83 -1.09
CA VAL A 89 16.18 -12.24 -0.11
C VAL A 89 15.69 -13.49 0.61
N ARG A 90 16.55 -14.49 0.74
CA ARG A 90 16.27 -15.63 1.62
C ARG A 90 16.73 -15.33 3.03
N ALA A 91 15.84 -15.49 3.97
CA ALA A 91 16.06 -15.17 5.38
C ALA A 91 16.75 -16.32 6.14
N TYR A 92 17.94 -16.73 5.70
CA TYR A 92 18.67 -17.84 6.30
C TYR A 92 18.92 -17.68 7.81
N CYS A 93 19.26 -16.45 8.24
CA CYS A 93 19.48 -16.19 9.65
C CYS A 93 18.19 -16.35 10.46
N LEU A 94 17.06 -15.92 9.90
CA LEU A 94 15.76 -16.06 10.55
C LEU A 94 15.33 -17.54 10.62
N GLU A 95 15.50 -18.30 9.53
CA GLU A 95 15.25 -19.74 9.48
C GLU A 95 16.03 -20.47 10.58
N GLU A 96 17.35 -20.20 10.68
CA GLU A 96 18.23 -20.79 11.69
C GLU A 96 17.80 -20.43 13.13
N LYS A 97 17.53 -19.14 13.39
CA LYS A 97 17.14 -18.67 14.71
C LYS A 97 15.79 -19.19 15.18
N LEU A 98 14.85 -19.38 14.25
CA LEU A 98 13.55 -19.98 14.54
C LEU A 98 13.61 -21.52 14.62
N GLN A 99 14.73 -22.13 14.21
CA GLN A 99 14.88 -23.59 14.12
C GLN A 99 13.73 -24.25 13.33
N THR A 100 13.34 -23.64 12.21
CA THR A 100 12.22 -24.04 11.39
C THR A 100 12.68 -24.76 10.13
N PRO A 101 11.93 -25.77 9.63
CA PRO A 101 12.15 -26.33 8.31
C PRO A 101 11.62 -25.42 7.19
N ALA A 102 10.85 -24.37 7.52
CA ALA A 102 10.33 -23.43 6.53
C ALA A 102 11.45 -22.71 5.80
N LYS A 103 11.24 -22.45 4.50
CA LYS A 103 12.09 -21.60 3.65
C LYS A 103 11.45 -20.22 3.56
N ILE A 104 12.12 -19.19 4.07
CA ILE A 104 11.55 -17.85 4.22
C ILE A 104 12.22 -16.90 3.24
N TYR A 105 11.42 -16.21 2.44
CA TYR A 105 11.88 -15.20 1.49
C TYR A 105 11.16 -13.88 1.72
N TYR A 106 11.86 -12.76 1.51
CA TYR A 106 11.23 -11.45 1.51
C TYR A 106 11.62 -10.61 0.29
N LYS A 107 10.62 -9.97 -0.31
CA LYS A 107 10.81 -9.01 -1.40
C LYS A 107 11.12 -7.64 -0.79
N PHE A 108 12.36 -7.18 -0.92
CA PHE A 108 12.84 -6.00 -0.21
C PHE A 108 12.63 -4.71 -0.99
N GLU A 109 11.46 -4.12 -0.89
CA GLU A 109 11.09 -2.86 -1.51
C GLU A 109 11.59 -1.61 -0.74
N GLY A 110 11.96 -1.77 0.52
CA GLY A 110 12.57 -0.68 1.32
C GLY A 110 14.00 -0.32 0.92
N ASN A 111 14.60 -1.09 0.01
CA ASN A 111 15.97 -0.92 -0.47
C ASN A 111 16.08 0.04 -1.67
N ASN A 112 15.29 1.09 -1.70
CA ASN A 112 15.38 2.12 -2.73
C ASN A 112 15.53 3.51 -2.11
N THR A 113 15.81 4.49 -2.94
CA THR A 113 16.10 5.87 -2.52
C THR A 113 14.96 6.57 -1.79
N SER A 114 13.72 6.17 -2.01
CA SER A 114 12.56 6.69 -1.26
C SER A 114 12.28 5.93 0.03
N GLY A 115 12.93 4.77 0.21
CA GLY A 115 12.78 3.89 1.37
C GLY A 115 11.49 3.07 1.39
N SER A 116 10.72 2.98 0.29
CA SER A 116 9.50 2.17 0.23
C SER A 116 9.06 1.82 -1.20
N HIS A 117 8.17 0.81 -1.32
CA HIS A 117 7.51 0.40 -2.57
C HIS A 117 6.77 1.52 -3.30
N LYS A 118 6.41 2.59 -2.62
CA LYS A 118 5.54 3.64 -3.17
C LYS A 118 6.15 4.36 -4.36
N LEU A 119 7.48 4.35 -4.49
CA LEU A 119 8.18 4.95 -5.62
C LEU A 119 7.74 4.36 -6.97
N ASN A 120 7.38 3.07 -7.02
CA ASN A 120 6.93 2.41 -8.25
C ASN A 120 5.72 3.12 -8.89
N SER A 121 4.73 3.48 -8.09
CA SER A 121 3.54 4.20 -8.58
C SER A 121 3.77 5.70 -8.67
N ALA A 122 4.57 6.28 -7.78
CA ALA A 122 4.88 7.72 -7.82
C ALA A 122 5.51 8.14 -9.14
N ILE A 123 6.46 7.37 -9.63
CA ILE A 123 7.11 7.58 -10.94
C ILE A 123 6.07 7.53 -12.06
N ALA A 124 5.22 6.49 -12.09
CA ALA A 124 4.22 6.33 -13.15
C ALA A 124 3.22 7.48 -13.16
N GLN A 125 2.68 7.86 -11.98
CA GLN A 125 1.70 8.93 -11.89
C GLN A 125 2.30 10.30 -12.24
N ALA A 126 3.51 10.60 -11.76
CA ALA A 126 4.21 11.83 -12.11
C ALA A 126 4.58 11.88 -13.60
N TYR A 127 4.97 10.77 -14.21
CA TYR A 127 5.23 10.68 -15.64
C TYR A 127 3.99 11.03 -16.47
N TYR A 128 2.83 10.43 -16.13
CA TYR A 128 1.59 10.74 -16.85
C TYR A 128 1.12 12.18 -16.64
N ALA A 129 1.32 12.73 -15.45
CA ALA A 129 1.08 14.15 -15.20
C ALA A 129 1.95 15.05 -16.09
N LYS A 130 3.24 14.75 -16.19
CA LYS A 130 4.18 15.46 -17.08
C LYS A 130 3.80 15.33 -18.55
N LYS A 131 3.48 14.10 -18.98
CA LYS A 131 3.07 13.80 -20.36
C LYS A 131 1.80 14.55 -20.75
N GLN A 132 0.86 14.74 -19.83
CA GLN A 132 -0.36 15.53 -20.04
C GLN A 132 -0.09 17.05 -20.05
N GLY A 133 1.13 17.50 -19.75
CA GLY A 133 1.50 18.90 -19.73
C GLY A 133 1.05 19.67 -18.48
N LEU A 134 0.83 18.96 -17.36
CA LEU A 134 0.45 19.59 -16.10
C LEU A 134 1.61 20.40 -15.50
N LYS A 135 1.27 21.40 -14.70
CA LYS A 135 2.22 22.19 -13.89
C LYS A 135 2.67 21.43 -12.65
N GLY A 136 1.74 20.72 -12.05
CA GLY A 136 2.00 20.00 -10.81
C GLY A 136 0.90 19.04 -10.42
N VAL A 137 1.11 18.41 -9.25
CA VAL A 137 0.19 17.48 -8.65
C VAL A 137 -0.05 17.80 -7.19
N THR A 138 -1.23 17.41 -6.70
CA THR A 138 -1.57 17.43 -5.27
C THR A 138 -1.74 16.02 -4.77
N THR A 139 -1.47 15.80 -3.49
CA THR A 139 -1.63 14.48 -2.88
C THR A 139 -1.77 14.54 -1.37
N GLU A 140 -2.29 13.45 -0.82
CA GLU A 140 -2.25 13.14 0.61
C GLU A 140 -1.00 12.34 0.98
N THR A 141 -0.67 12.31 2.27
CA THR A 141 0.24 11.30 2.81
C THR A 141 -0.06 11.01 4.27
N GLY A 142 -0.08 9.73 4.65
CA GLY A 142 -0.26 9.29 6.04
C GLY A 142 1.05 9.45 6.84
N ALA A 143 1.93 8.44 6.75
CA ALA A 143 3.21 8.42 7.44
C ALA A 143 4.33 9.24 6.75
N GLY A 144 4.07 9.77 5.54
CA GLY A 144 5.03 10.51 4.73
C GLY A 144 5.79 9.67 3.69
N GLN A 145 5.60 8.36 3.64
CA GLN A 145 6.27 7.48 2.66
C GLN A 145 5.83 7.79 1.23
N TRP A 146 4.52 7.99 1.02
CA TRP A 146 3.99 8.35 -0.29
C TRP A 146 4.43 9.75 -0.70
N GLY A 147 4.28 10.73 0.19
CA GLY A 147 4.73 12.10 -0.07
C GLY A 147 6.22 12.16 -0.42
N THR A 148 7.07 11.40 0.27
CA THR A 148 8.52 11.28 -0.04
C THR A 148 8.75 10.75 -1.45
N ALA A 149 8.10 9.64 -1.82
CA ALA A 149 8.25 9.03 -3.13
C ALA A 149 7.77 9.94 -4.26
N LEU A 150 6.62 10.59 -4.06
CA LEU A 150 6.06 11.52 -5.06
C LEU A 150 6.89 12.80 -5.19
N SER A 151 7.36 13.37 -4.08
CA SER A 151 8.24 14.55 -4.11
C SER A 151 9.50 14.28 -4.92
N MET A 152 10.11 13.11 -4.75
CA MET A 152 11.26 12.67 -5.53
C MET A 152 10.92 12.55 -7.02
N ALA A 153 9.80 11.90 -7.37
CA ALA A 153 9.37 11.74 -8.75
C ALA A 153 9.08 13.08 -9.41
N CYS A 154 8.42 14.00 -8.71
CA CYS A 154 8.11 15.35 -9.19
C CYS A 154 9.38 16.19 -9.39
N ALA A 155 10.33 16.12 -8.47
CA ALA A 155 11.63 16.81 -8.62
C ALA A 155 12.37 16.35 -9.88
N TYR A 156 12.40 15.03 -10.12
CA TYR A 156 13.02 14.47 -11.32
C TYR A 156 12.34 14.91 -12.61
N LEU A 157 11.00 14.97 -12.62
CA LEU A 157 10.21 15.31 -13.81
C LEU A 157 9.94 16.83 -13.96
N GLY A 158 10.37 17.65 -13.01
CA GLY A 158 10.16 19.09 -13.02
C GLY A 158 8.69 19.49 -12.87
N LEU A 159 7.99 18.85 -11.92
CA LEU A 159 6.60 19.15 -11.55
C LEU A 159 6.53 19.75 -10.14
N ASP A 160 5.60 20.67 -9.94
CA ASP A 160 5.24 21.12 -8.60
C ASP A 160 4.55 19.99 -7.83
N CYS A 161 4.83 19.89 -6.53
CA CYS A 161 4.25 18.86 -5.66
C CYS A 161 3.68 19.49 -4.40
N GLN A 162 2.36 19.35 -4.18
CA GLN A 162 1.66 19.82 -2.97
C GLN A 162 1.18 18.62 -2.16
N VAL A 163 1.69 18.48 -0.95
CA VAL A 163 1.44 17.33 -0.07
C VAL A 163 0.65 17.75 1.15
N TYR A 164 -0.52 17.14 1.36
CA TYR A 164 -1.30 17.23 2.59
C TYR A 164 -0.96 16.04 3.49
N MET A 165 -0.26 16.30 4.60
CA MET A 165 0.23 15.26 5.50
C MET A 165 -0.64 15.17 6.74
N VAL A 166 -1.08 13.97 7.11
CA VAL A 166 -1.85 13.74 8.36
C VAL A 166 -1.15 14.41 9.53
N LYS A 167 -1.86 15.30 10.24
CA LYS A 167 -1.32 16.20 11.28
C LYS A 167 -0.47 15.50 12.32
N VAL A 168 -0.96 14.40 12.89
CA VAL A 168 -0.19 13.64 13.89
C VAL A 168 1.14 13.11 13.32
N SER A 169 1.16 12.70 12.06
CA SER A 169 2.39 12.23 11.40
C SER A 169 3.31 13.40 11.04
N TYR A 170 2.75 14.54 10.65
CA TYR A 170 3.52 15.76 10.38
C TYR A 170 4.35 16.19 11.61
N GLU A 171 3.77 16.02 12.81
CA GLU A 171 4.44 16.33 14.08
C GLU A 171 5.42 15.23 14.52
N GLN A 172 5.03 13.96 14.39
CA GLN A 172 5.82 12.81 14.86
C GLN A 172 6.97 12.41 13.94
N LYS A 173 6.92 12.80 12.66
CA LYS A 173 7.91 12.39 11.64
C LYS A 173 8.53 13.60 10.92
N PRO A 174 9.21 14.48 11.67
CA PRO A 174 9.76 15.74 11.11
C PRO A 174 10.75 15.50 9.98
N PHE A 175 11.56 14.44 10.05
CA PHE A 175 12.56 14.16 9.01
C PHE A 175 11.93 13.76 7.67
N ARG A 176 10.78 13.08 7.65
CA ARG A 176 10.07 12.83 6.38
C ARG A 176 9.59 14.12 5.74
N ARG A 177 9.07 15.04 6.54
CA ARG A 177 8.69 16.38 6.06
C ARG A 177 9.88 17.11 5.44
N GLU A 178 11.04 17.09 6.09
CA GLU A 178 12.23 17.75 5.57
C GLU A 178 12.76 17.08 4.29
N VAL A 179 12.66 15.76 4.16
CA VAL A 179 12.99 15.06 2.91
C VAL A 179 12.09 15.53 1.76
N MET A 180 10.76 15.60 1.97
CA MET A 180 9.83 16.11 0.95
C MET A 180 10.16 17.56 0.55
N ARG A 181 10.44 18.42 1.52
CA ARG A 181 10.84 19.83 1.27
C ARG A 181 12.18 19.93 0.55
N THR A 182 13.12 19.04 0.85
CA THR A 182 14.42 18.96 0.17
C THR A 182 14.27 18.61 -1.31
N TYR A 183 13.26 17.77 -1.65
CA TYR A 183 12.88 17.51 -3.04
C TYR A 183 12.00 18.61 -3.65
N GLY A 184 11.73 19.70 -2.96
CA GLY A 184 11.01 20.86 -3.47
C GLY A 184 9.49 20.83 -3.28
N ALA A 185 8.94 19.83 -2.59
CA ALA A 185 7.51 19.77 -2.32
C ALA A 185 7.09 20.77 -1.22
N SER A 186 5.89 21.32 -1.34
CA SER A 186 5.19 21.97 -0.24
C SER A 186 4.48 20.92 0.62
N VAL A 187 4.57 21.04 1.94
CA VAL A 187 3.96 20.07 2.87
C VAL A 187 3.10 20.80 3.89
N THR A 188 1.80 20.50 3.88
CA THR A 188 0.79 21.13 4.74
C THR A 188 0.23 20.08 5.72
N PRO A 189 0.16 20.36 7.04
CA PRO A 189 -0.51 19.45 7.98
C PRO A 189 -2.02 19.45 7.72
N SER A 190 -2.64 18.26 7.68
CA SER A 190 -4.06 18.08 7.40
C SER A 190 -4.81 17.48 8.61
N PRO A 191 -6.00 18.04 8.96
CA PRO A 191 -6.72 19.12 8.30
C PRO A 191 -6.07 20.49 8.52
N SER A 192 -6.20 21.37 7.53
CA SER A 192 -5.61 22.72 7.51
C SER A 192 -6.68 23.81 7.32
N ASP A 193 -6.29 25.07 7.47
CA ASP A 193 -7.13 26.23 7.17
C ASP A 193 -6.97 26.71 5.70
N THR A 194 -6.15 26.05 4.92
CA THR A 194 -5.85 26.44 3.53
C THR A 194 -6.95 26.06 2.54
N THR A 195 -7.75 25.02 2.87
CA THR A 195 -8.87 24.53 2.05
C THR A 195 -10.21 24.76 2.72
N ALA A 196 -11.31 24.78 1.97
CA ALA A 196 -12.65 24.92 2.53
C ALA A 196 -13.05 23.67 3.33
N VAL A 197 -12.74 22.48 2.79
CA VAL A 197 -13.02 21.21 3.48
C VAL A 197 -12.18 21.06 4.74
N GLY A 198 -10.91 21.49 4.73
CA GLY A 198 -10.06 21.48 5.93
C GLY A 198 -10.62 22.37 7.04
N ARG A 199 -11.03 23.61 6.71
CA ARG A 199 -11.69 24.52 7.68
C ARG A 199 -12.97 23.93 8.25
N LYS A 200 -13.78 23.27 7.41
CA LYS A 200 -15.02 22.59 7.87
C LYS A 200 -14.68 21.48 8.87
N ILE A 201 -13.74 20.60 8.53
CA ILE A 201 -13.32 19.49 9.41
C ILE A 201 -12.79 20.02 10.76
N LEU A 202 -11.96 21.09 10.72
CA LEU A 202 -11.44 21.72 11.94
C LEU A 202 -12.54 22.32 12.82
N ALA A 203 -13.60 22.86 12.20
CA ALA A 203 -14.75 23.42 12.93
C ALA A 203 -15.62 22.31 13.57
N GLU A 204 -15.84 21.20 12.85
CA GLU A 204 -16.64 20.07 13.32
C GLU A 204 -15.89 19.20 14.35
N HIS A 205 -14.56 19.11 14.23
CA HIS A 205 -13.70 18.28 15.06
C HIS A 205 -12.48 19.06 15.61
N PRO A 206 -12.69 20.03 16.52
CA PRO A 206 -11.60 20.79 17.11
C PRO A 206 -10.58 19.89 17.81
N GLY A 207 -9.30 20.07 17.51
CA GLY A 207 -8.22 19.27 18.10
C GLY A 207 -8.01 17.88 17.49
N THR A 208 -8.65 17.57 16.36
CA THR A 208 -8.43 16.31 15.65
C THR A 208 -6.96 16.10 15.28
N SER A 209 -6.49 14.86 15.40
CA SER A 209 -5.15 14.44 14.93
C SER A 209 -5.05 14.28 13.41
N GLY A 210 -6.18 14.42 12.70
CA GLY A 210 -6.32 14.17 11.30
C GLY A 210 -6.38 12.68 10.94
N SER A 211 -6.78 12.42 9.70
CA SER A 211 -6.80 11.09 9.10
C SER A 211 -6.37 11.16 7.65
N LEU A 212 -6.12 9.99 7.04
CA LEU A 212 -5.81 9.93 5.61
C LEU A 212 -7.00 10.45 4.78
N GLY A 213 -8.24 10.13 5.19
CA GLY A 213 -9.45 10.64 4.53
C GLY A 213 -9.56 12.16 4.55
N CYS A 214 -9.17 12.84 5.63
CA CYS A 214 -9.11 14.30 5.70
C CYS A 214 -8.09 14.85 4.68
N ALA A 215 -6.90 14.28 4.63
CA ALA A 215 -5.84 14.72 3.74
C ALA A 215 -6.18 14.47 2.25
N ILE A 216 -6.90 13.39 1.94
CA ILE A 216 -7.45 13.13 0.59
C ILE A 216 -8.41 14.25 0.19
N SER A 217 -9.39 14.59 1.05
CA SER A 217 -10.37 15.64 0.77
C SER A 217 -9.71 16.98 0.44
N GLU A 218 -8.71 17.39 1.22
CA GLU A 218 -7.96 18.63 0.98
C GLU A 218 -7.13 18.59 -0.31
N ALA A 219 -6.47 17.47 -0.58
CA ALA A 219 -5.66 17.31 -1.78
C ALA A 219 -6.52 17.33 -3.06
N VAL A 220 -7.71 16.72 -3.03
CA VAL A 220 -8.67 16.75 -4.15
C VAL A 220 -9.21 18.16 -4.36
N GLU A 221 -9.61 18.88 -3.30
CA GLU A 221 -10.04 20.27 -3.41
C GLU A 221 -8.93 21.15 -4.01
N ALA A 222 -7.69 20.98 -3.55
CA ALA A 222 -6.55 21.74 -4.08
C ALA A 222 -6.28 21.43 -5.55
N ALA A 223 -6.43 20.18 -6.00
CA ALA A 223 -6.27 19.81 -7.40
C ALA A 223 -7.33 20.46 -8.29
N THR A 224 -8.60 20.39 -7.86
CA THR A 224 -9.75 20.84 -8.67
C THR A 224 -9.92 22.34 -8.67
N SER A 225 -9.34 23.06 -7.72
CA SER A 225 -9.37 24.53 -7.62
C SER A 225 -8.21 25.23 -8.34
N GLN A 226 -7.23 24.47 -8.87
CA GLN A 226 -6.03 25.03 -9.52
C GLN A 226 -5.91 24.54 -10.97
N GLU A 227 -5.77 25.49 -11.92
CA GLU A 227 -5.54 25.14 -13.31
C GLU A 227 -4.16 24.52 -13.53
N GLY A 228 -4.12 23.39 -14.24
CA GLY A 228 -2.88 22.65 -14.51
C GLY A 228 -2.44 21.72 -13.40
N TYR A 229 -3.30 21.44 -12.42
CA TYR A 229 -3.05 20.45 -11.38
C TYR A 229 -4.00 19.28 -11.47
N ARG A 230 -3.54 18.10 -11.01
CA ARG A 230 -4.36 16.90 -10.81
C ARG A 230 -3.97 16.23 -9.50
N TYR A 231 -4.93 15.53 -8.93
CA TYR A 231 -4.72 14.69 -7.76
C TYR A 231 -4.07 13.38 -8.15
N VAL A 232 -3.13 12.93 -7.34
CA VAL A 232 -2.50 11.60 -7.42
C VAL A 232 -2.48 10.98 -6.03
N LEU A 233 -2.49 9.64 -5.95
CA LEU A 233 -2.66 8.95 -4.68
C LEU A 233 -1.76 7.72 -4.54
N GLY A 234 -1.43 7.38 -3.28
CA GLY A 234 -0.45 6.35 -2.94
C GLY A 234 -1.01 4.95 -2.71
N SER A 235 -2.33 4.73 -2.81
CA SER A 235 -2.95 3.43 -2.53
C SER A 235 -4.40 3.36 -3.06
N VAL A 236 -5.11 2.26 -2.77
CA VAL A 236 -6.54 2.00 -2.94
C VAL A 236 -6.98 1.75 -4.38
N LEU A 237 -6.78 2.69 -5.28
CA LEU A 237 -7.29 2.60 -6.64
C LEU A 237 -6.56 1.57 -7.50
N ASN A 238 -7.26 1.05 -8.51
CA ASN A 238 -6.78 -0.04 -9.36
C ASN A 238 -5.49 0.31 -10.11
N GLN A 239 -5.38 1.56 -10.60
CA GLN A 239 -4.18 2.06 -11.26
C GLN A 239 -2.94 1.97 -10.35
N VAL A 240 -3.10 2.19 -9.03
CA VAL A 240 -1.98 2.11 -8.08
C VAL A 240 -1.56 0.66 -7.89
N LEU A 241 -2.52 -0.26 -7.71
CA LEU A 241 -2.24 -1.69 -7.62
C LEU A 241 -1.57 -2.21 -8.89
N LEU A 242 -2.03 -1.75 -10.06
CA LEU A 242 -1.42 -2.05 -11.35
C LEU A 242 0.06 -1.68 -11.38
N HIS A 243 0.42 -0.45 -11.02
CA HIS A 243 1.83 -0.03 -10.97
C HIS A 243 2.66 -0.84 -9.97
N GLN A 244 2.06 -1.25 -8.86
CA GLN A 244 2.73 -2.07 -7.85
C GLN A 244 2.90 -3.54 -8.27
N SER A 245 2.26 -3.99 -9.37
CA SER A 245 2.40 -5.37 -9.86
C SER A 245 3.83 -5.75 -10.20
N VAL A 246 4.71 -4.77 -10.47
CA VAL A 246 6.16 -5.00 -10.65
C VAL A 246 6.80 -5.74 -9.47
N ILE A 247 6.27 -5.54 -8.24
CA ILE A 247 6.74 -6.24 -7.03
C ILE A 247 6.52 -7.75 -7.17
N GLY A 248 5.29 -8.14 -7.48
CA GLY A 248 4.92 -9.55 -7.66
C GLY A 248 5.56 -10.18 -8.88
N LEU A 249 5.58 -9.46 -10.00
CA LEU A 249 6.19 -9.94 -11.25
C LEU A 249 7.68 -10.25 -11.07
N GLU A 250 8.45 -9.32 -10.49
CA GLU A 250 9.87 -9.58 -10.20
C GLU A 250 10.04 -10.71 -9.18
N THR A 251 9.15 -10.80 -8.17
CA THR A 251 9.17 -11.90 -7.19
C THR A 251 8.98 -13.23 -7.89
N LYS A 252 7.98 -13.35 -8.76
CA LYS A 252 7.69 -14.57 -9.50
C LYS A 252 8.85 -14.98 -10.41
N ILE A 253 9.39 -14.04 -11.19
CA ILE A 253 10.56 -14.29 -12.06
C ILE A 253 11.78 -14.77 -11.23
N ALA A 254 12.03 -14.14 -10.08
CA ALA A 254 13.13 -14.52 -9.20
C ALA A 254 12.96 -15.94 -8.60
N LEU A 255 11.74 -16.30 -8.21
CA LEU A 255 11.40 -17.64 -7.73
C LEU A 255 11.56 -18.68 -8.84
N ASP A 256 11.01 -18.42 -10.03
CA ASP A 256 11.08 -19.32 -11.19
C ASP A 256 12.52 -19.57 -11.64
N LYS A 257 13.39 -18.55 -11.57
CA LYS A 257 14.83 -18.65 -11.90
C LYS A 257 15.55 -19.75 -11.10
N TYR A 258 15.06 -20.08 -9.92
CA TYR A 258 15.59 -21.11 -9.03
C TYR A 258 14.65 -22.30 -8.83
N GLY A 259 13.52 -22.36 -9.54
CA GLY A 259 12.54 -23.43 -9.42
C GLY A 259 11.87 -23.48 -8.03
N ILE A 260 11.69 -22.32 -7.41
CA ILE A 260 11.08 -22.18 -6.08
C ILE A 260 9.59 -21.95 -6.23
N GLN A 261 8.78 -22.82 -5.61
CA GLN A 261 7.33 -22.67 -5.55
C GLN A 261 6.94 -22.21 -4.14
N PRO A 262 6.28 -21.05 -3.98
CA PRO A 262 5.79 -20.63 -2.68
C PRO A 262 4.53 -21.41 -2.28
N ASP A 263 4.41 -21.71 -0.99
CA ASP A 263 3.17 -22.24 -0.37
C ASP A 263 2.34 -21.09 0.20
N ILE A 264 3.02 -20.10 0.78
CA ILE A 264 2.38 -18.98 1.48
C ILE A 264 2.94 -17.65 1.00
N VAL A 265 2.07 -16.72 0.62
CA VAL A 265 2.42 -15.34 0.24
C VAL A 265 1.78 -14.36 1.22
N ILE A 266 2.57 -13.49 1.87
CA ILE A 266 2.12 -12.63 2.96
C ILE A 266 2.42 -11.16 2.63
N GLY A 267 1.43 -10.29 2.82
CA GLY A 267 1.65 -8.85 2.68
C GLY A 267 0.88 -8.04 3.72
N CYS A 268 1.44 -6.91 4.14
CA CYS A 268 0.71 -5.98 5.00
C CYS A 268 -0.35 -5.23 4.18
N ALA A 269 -1.48 -4.93 4.82
CA ALA A 269 -2.66 -4.36 4.18
C ALA A 269 -3.15 -3.10 4.92
N GLY A 270 -3.08 -1.96 4.25
CA GLY A 270 -3.76 -0.73 4.59
C GLY A 270 -4.81 -0.45 3.51
N GLY A 271 -4.53 0.46 2.57
CA GLY A 271 -5.35 0.61 1.36
C GLY A 271 -5.16 -0.51 0.31
N GLY A 272 -4.26 -1.46 0.53
CA GLY A 272 -4.12 -2.68 -0.27
C GLY A 272 -3.14 -2.62 -1.44
N SER A 273 -2.47 -1.50 -1.72
CA SER A 273 -1.67 -1.38 -2.96
C SER A 273 -0.42 -2.27 -2.97
N ASN A 274 0.35 -2.31 -1.88
CA ASN A 274 1.53 -3.18 -1.84
C ASN A 274 1.14 -4.67 -1.85
N LEU A 275 0.12 -5.04 -1.09
CA LEU A 275 -0.41 -6.40 -1.06
C LEU A 275 -0.90 -6.80 -2.46
N GLY A 276 -1.79 -5.99 -3.06
CA GLY A 276 -2.33 -6.25 -4.40
C GLY A 276 -1.24 -6.36 -5.47
N GLY A 277 -0.19 -5.51 -5.39
CA GLY A 277 0.95 -5.59 -6.28
C GLY A 277 1.77 -6.87 -6.11
N LEU A 278 2.09 -7.24 -4.88
CA LEU A 278 2.84 -8.46 -4.58
C LEU A 278 2.09 -9.73 -5.02
N ILE A 279 0.82 -9.81 -4.67
CA ILE A 279 0.04 -11.04 -4.89
C ILE A 279 -0.51 -11.17 -6.32
N SER A 280 -0.53 -10.09 -7.12
CA SER A 280 -1.20 -10.08 -8.41
C SER A 280 -0.85 -11.26 -9.34
N PRO A 281 0.42 -11.64 -9.60
CA PRO A 281 0.72 -12.78 -10.46
C PRO A 281 0.31 -14.12 -9.83
N PHE A 282 0.42 -14.26 -8.50
CA PHE A 282 0.02 -15.46 -7.78
C PHE A 282 -1.50 -15.63 -7.78
N ALA A 283 -2.23 -14.55 -7.50
CA ALA A 283 -3.70 -14.55 -7.60
C ALA A 283 -4.16 -14.82 -9.04
N GLY A 284 -3.46 -14.28 -10.05
CA GLY A 284 -3.73 -14.57 -11.45
C GLY A 284 -3.60 -16.06 -11.79
N GLU A 285 -2.54 -16.73 -11.35
CA GLU A 285 -2.37 -18.17 -11.53
C GLU A 285 -3.48 -18.98 -10.83
N MET A 286 -3.88 -18.57 -9.61
CA MET A 286 -5.02 -19.19 -8.92
C MET A 286 -6.34 -19.01 -9.68
N LEU A 287 -6.60 -17.80 -10.18
CA LEU A 287 -7.81 -17.48 -10.95
C LEU A 287 -7.91 -18.27 -12.25
N ARG A 288 -6.78 -18.56 -12.88
CA ARG A 288 -6.71 -19.40 -14.10
C ARG A 288 -6.65 -20.90 -13.78
N GLY A 289 -6.54 -21.29 -12.51
CA GLY A 289 -6.46 -22.69 -12.08
C GLY A 289 -5.10 -23.34 -12.36
N GLU A 290 -4.04 -22.55 -12.45
CA GLU A 290 -2.67 -22.98 -12.75
C GLU A 290 -1.89 -23.38 -11.49
N ALA A 291 -2.22 -22.76 -10.36
CA ALA A 291 -1.58 -23.01 -9.07
C ALA A 291 -2.54 -22.75 -7.91
N ASP A 292 -2.14 -23.19 -6.71
CA ASP A 292 -2.83 -22.90 -5.46
C ASP A 292 -1.82 -22.34 -4.44
N TYR A 293 -2.12 -21.16 -3.90
CA TYR A 293 -1.30 -20.46 -2.93
C TYR A 293 -2.16 -20.04 -1.74
N ARG A 294 -1.62 -20.13 -0.55
CA ARG A 294 -2.23 -19.51 0.61
C ARG A 294 -1.77 -18.06 0.70
N ILE A 295 -2.66 -17.10 0.43
CA ILE A 295 -2.36 -15.68 0.48
C ILE A 295 -2.93 -15.09 1.76
N ILE A 296 -2.09 -14.36 2.54
CA ILE A 296 -2.47 -13.77 3.82
C ILE A 296 -2.28 -12.25 3.79
N ALA A 297 -3.39 -11.53 3.93
CA ALA A 297 -3.40 -10.09 4.17
C ALA A 297 -3.24 -9.82 5.67
N VAL A 298 -2.27 -8.98 6.06
CA VAL A 298 -2.04 -8.65 7.47
C VAL A 298 -2.31 -7.18 7.72
N GLU A 299 -3.30 -6.90 8.54
CA GLU A 299 -3.71 -5.53 8.88
C GLU A 299 -3.47 -5.20 10.36
N PRO A 300 -3.39 -3.91 10.74
CA PRO A 300 -3.29 -3.55 12.14
C PRO A 300 -4.59 -3.81 12.89
N ALA A 301 -4.51 -4.36 14.09
CA ALA A 301 -5.67 -4.58 14.95
C ALA A 301 -6.44 -3.29 15.28
N SER A 302 -5.76 -2.14 15.17
CA SER A 302 -6.36 -0.80 15.37
C SER A 302 -7.12 -0.26 14.16
N CYS A 303 -7.02 -0.91 12.99
CA CYS A 303 -7.69 -0.52 11.74
C CYS A 303 -8.07 -1.77 10.91
N PRO A 304 -8.97 -2.63 11.43
CA PRO A 304 -9.23 -3.98 10.91
C PRO A 304 -10.28 -3.98 9.79
N SER A 305 -9.96 -3.38 8.64
CA SER A 305 -10.92 -3.18 7.55
C SER A 305 -11.41 -4.49 6.91
N LEU A 306 -10.52 -5.48 6.70
CA LEU A 306 -10.89 -6.80 6.16
C LEU A 306 -11.53 -7.68 7.23
N THR A 307 -10.90 -7.79 8.40
CA THR A 307 -11.32 -8.76 9.44
C THR A 307 -12.58 -8.34 10.20
N ARG A 308 -12.86 -7.04 10.30
CA ARG A 308 -14.03 -6.51 11.04
C ARG A 308 -14.85 -5.49 10.27
N GLY A 309 -14.47 -5.14 9.05
CA GLY A 309 -15.20 -4.21 8.19
C GLY A 309 -16.42 -4.83 7.52
N LYS A 310 -17.18 -3.99 6.80
CA LYS A 310 -18.32 -4.41 5.98
C LYS A 310 -17.98 -4.27 4.50
N PHE A 311 -18.41 -5.22 3.68
CA PHE A 311 -18.30 -5.13 2.23
C PHE A 311 -19.46 -4.29 1.69
N ALA A 312 -19.20 -3.00 1.47
CA ALA A 312 -20.23 -2.03 1.11
C ALA A 312 -19.64 -0.90 0.23
N TYR A 313 -20.50 -0.14 -0.42
CA TYR A 313 -20.10 1.14 -0.98
C TYR A 313 -19.83 2.14 0.13
N ASP A 314 -18.69 2.85 0.03
CA ASP A 314 -18.33 3.91 0.95
C ASP A 314 -17.52 4.98 0.23
N PHE A 315 -17.45 6.17 0.80
CA PHE A 315 -16.59 7.24 0.32
C PHE A 315 -15.11 6.89 0.52
N CYS A 316 -14.30 7.25 -0.46
CA CYS A 316 -12.85 7.07 -0.34
C CYS A 316 -12.19 8.10 0.60
N ASP A 317 -12.94 9.14 1.03
CA ASP A 317 -12.46 10.24 1.87
C ASP A 317 -13.46 10.65 2.96
N THR A 318 -12.97 11.35 3.99
CA THR A 318 -13.80 11.81 5.12
C THR A 318 -14.70 12.99 4.75
N GLY A 319 -14.26 13.84 3.82
CA GLY A 319 -15.03 15.02 3.37
C GLY A 319 -16.12 14.70 2.36
N MET A 320 -16.25 13.45 1.93
CA MET A 320 -17.25 12.96 0.95
C MET A 320 -17.18 13.68 -0.41
N VAL A 321 -15.98 14.03 -0.84
CA VAL A 321 -15.74 14.68 -2.15
C VAL A 321 -15.27 13.69 -3.23
N CYS A 322 -14.86 12.49 -2.83
CA CYS A 322 -14.41 11.42 -3.72
C CYS A 322 -15.56 10.49 -4.15
N PRO A 323 -15.38 9.72 -5.25
CA PRO A 323 -16.32 8.68 -5.63
C PRO A 323 -16.54 7.63 -4.53
N LEU A 324 -17.68 6.94 -4.63
CA LEU A 324 -17.99 5.78 -3.81
C LEU A 324 -17.33 4.54 -4.41
N ALA A 325 -16.67 3.75 -3.58
CA ALA A 325 -16.07 2.49 -3.96
C ALA A 325 -16.69 1.33 -3.19
N LYS A 326 -16.94 0.20 -3.86
CA LYS A 326 -17.34 -1.05 -3.21
C LYS A 326 -16.12 -1.69 -2.61
N MET A 327 -16.06 -1.75 -1.28
CA MET A 327 -14.87 -2.20 -0.56
C MET A 327 -15.21 -2.76 0.82
N TYR A 328 -14.29 -3.47 1.44
CA TYR A 328 -14.34 -3.70 2.88
C TYR A 328 -13.97 -2.40 3.59
N THR A 329 -14.84 -1.90 4.44
CA THR A 329 -14.70 -0.59 5.07
C THR A 329 -15.15 -0.58 6.53
N LEU A 330 -14.52 0.28 7.32
CA LEU A 330 -14.91 0.63 8.69
C LEU A 330 -15.84 1.84 8.74
N GLY A 331 -16.15 2.42 7.56
CA GLY A 331 -16.88 3.68 7.40
C GLY A 331 -15.94 4.88 7.22
N SER A 332 -16.24 5.75 6.25
CA SER A 332 -15.42 6.94 5.91
C SER A 332 -15.27 7.95 7.05
N GLY A 333 -16.20 7.91 8.03
CA GLY A 333 -16.11 8.67 9.27
C GLY A 333 -15.27 8.02 10.37
N PHE A 334 -14.79 6.78 10.20
CA PHE A 334 -13.93 6.11 11.18
C PHE A 334 -12.53 6.72 11.16
N ILE A 335 -12.08 7.21 12.31
CA ILE A 335 -10.73 7.76 12.49
C ILE A 335 -9.91 6.73 13.28
N PRO A 336 -8.95 6.04 12.62
CA PRO A 336 -8.09 5.08 13.31
C PRO A 336 -7.28 5.75 14.42
N SER A 337 -7.02 5.02 15.50
CA SER A 337 -6.11 5.47 16.56
C SER A 337 -4.73 5.84 16.02
N ALA A 338 -3.97 6.64 16.77
CA ALA A 338 -2.63 7.10 16.39
C ALA A 338 -1.57 5.99 16.52
N ASN A 339 -1.79 4.81 15.91
CA ASN A 339 -0.77 3.79 15.84
C ASN A 339 0.42 4.23 14.96
N HIS A 340 1.54 3.57 15.10
CA HIS A 340 2.78 3.95 14.42
C HIS A 340 2.93 3.43 12.99
N ALA A 341 2.08 2.49 12.54
CA ALA A 341 1.99 2.05 11.15
C ALA A 341 1.07 3.00 10.35
N GLY A 342 1.48 4.25 10.19
CA GLY A 342 0.66 5.30 9.59
C GLY A 342 0.23 5.02 8.15
N GLY A 343 1.01 4.22 7.41
CA GLY A 343 0.66 3.78 6.05
C GLY A 343 -0.46 2.73 5.99
N LEU A 344 -0.86 2.15 7.14
CA LEU A 344 -1.97 1.20 7.25
C LEU A 344 -3.22 1.79 7.92
N ARG A 345 -3.24 3.11 8.19
CA ARG A 345 -4.34 3.81 8.85
C ARG A 345 -5.35 4.36 7.83
N TYR A 346 -6.05 3.48 7.14
CA TYR A 346 -7.10 3.84 6.20
C TYR A 346 -8.37 3.02 6.47
N HIS A 347 -9.53 3.68 6.43
CA HIS A 347 -10.81 3.07 6.80
C HIS A 347 -11.30 1.99 5.82
N GLY A 348 -10.80 1.98 4.58
CA GLY A 348 -11.23 1.09 3.51
C GLY A 348 -10.09 0.29 2.90
N MET A 349 -10.45 -0.72 2.12
CA MET A 349 -9.54 -1.57 1.38
C MET A 349 -9.78 -1.39 -0.13
N SER A 350 -8.72 -1.48 -0.93
CA SER A 350 -8.81 -1.51 -2.39
C SER A 350 -9.99 -2.38 -2.89
N PRO A 351 -10.78 -1.92 -3.87
CA PRO A 351 -11.85 -2.71 -4.47
C PRO A 351 -11.38 -4.07 -4.99
N VAL A 352 -10.19 -4.13 -5.61
CA VAL A 352 -9.60 -5.40 -6.10
C VAL A 352 -9.31 -6.37 -4.96
N VAL A 353 -8.57 -5.92 -3.93
CA VAL A 353 -8.23 -6.78 -2.78
C VAL A 353 -9.49 -7.17 -2.02
N SER A 354 -10.44 -6.25 -1.87
CA SER A 354 -11.74 -6.52 -1.25
C SER A 354 -12.52 -7.61 -1.99
N GLN A 355 -12.55 -7.56 -3.33
CA GLN A 355 -13.24 -8.55 -4.13
C GLN A 355 -12.54 -9.91 -4.05
N LEU A 356 -11.21 -9.96 -4.15
CA LEU A 356 -10.44 -11.20 -3.99
C LEU A 356 -10.66 -11.85 -2.61
N TYR A 357 -10.72 -11.04 -1.55
CA TYR A 357 -11.03 -11.51 -0.20
C TYR A 357 -12.48 -12.01 -0.10
N HIS A 358 -13.43 -11.27 -0.67
CA HIS A 358 -14.84 -11.63 -0.70
C HIS A 358 -15.10 -12.95 -1.44
N ASP A 359 -14.33 -13.21 -2.50
CA ASP A 359 -14.37 -14.44 -3.30
C ASP A 359 -13.59 -15.61 -2.65
N GLY A 360 -12.96 -15.40 -1.51
CA GLY A 360 -12.23 -16.43 -0.76
C GLY A 360 -10.85 -16.78 -1.31
N LEU A 361 -10.26 -15.94 -2.18
CA LEU A 361 -8.92 -16.18 -2.72
C LEU A 361 -7.79 -15.80 -1.77
N LEU A 362 -8.08 -15.07 -0.71
CA LEU A 362 -7.09 -14.72 0.30
C LEU A 362 -7.70 -14.70 1.71
N GLU A 363 -6.85 -14.91 2.70
CA GLU A 363 -7.17 -14.82 4.11
C GLU A 363 -6.77 -13.45 4.66
N ALA A 364 -7.38 -13.03 5.76
CA ALA A 364 -7.00 -11.81 6.46
C ALA A 364 -6.79 -12.09 7.95
N THR A 365 -5.80 -11.43 8.52
CA THR A 365 -5.55 -11.43 9.97
C THR A 365 -5.13 -10.03 10.44
N SER A 366 -5.41 -9.73 11.70
CA SER A 366 -5.01 -8.45 12.31
C SER A 366 -4.01 -8.69 13.45
N VAL A 367 -3.06 -7.74 13.61
CA VAL A 367 -1.99 -7.84 14.61
C VAL A 367 -1.91 -6.55 15.44
N GLU A 368 -1.76 -6.71 16.75
CA GLU A 368 -1.51 -5.61 17.70
C GLU A 368 -0.12 -5.01 17.50
N GLN A 369 0.01 -3.69 17.65
CA GLN A 369 1.27 -3.02 17.34
C GLN A 369 2.44 -3.45 18.24
N THR A 370 2.21 -3.82 19.50
CA THR A 370 3.28 -4.34 20.38
C THR A 370 3.87 -5.62 19.82
N LYS A 371 3.05 -6.55 19.33
CA LYS A 371 3.48 -7.79 18.67
C LYS A 371 4.19 -7.52 17.33
N VAL A 372 3.74 -6.49 16.63
CA VAL A 372 4.41 -6.03 15.39
C VAL A 372 5.81 -5.54 15.70
N PHE A 373 6.00 -4.73 16.75
CA PHE A 373 7.33 -4.21 17.12
C PHE A 373 8.23 -5.26 17.78
N GLU A 374 7.67 -6.26 18.47
CA GLU A 374 8.42 -7.46 18.87
C GLU A 374 9.05 -8.16 17.66
N ALA A 375 8.24 -8.42 16.62
CA ALA A 375 8.70 -9.02 15.38
C ALA A 375 9.70 -8.13 14.63
N ALA A 376 9.46 -6.81 14.59
CA ALA A 376 10.35 -5.84 13.95
C ALA A 376 11.73 -5.82 14.59
N THR A 377 11.80 -5.74 15.92
CA THR A 377 13.06 -5.71 16.66
C THR A 377 13.78 -7.05 16.60
N TYR A 378 13.04 -8.17 16.64
CA TYR A 378 13.61 -9.50 16.45
C TYR A 378 14.23 -9.64 15.05
N PHE A 379 13.48 -9.26 14.00
CA PHE A 379 13.96 -9.28 12.62
C PHE A 379 15.19 -8.40 12.42
N ALA A 380 15.18 -7.20 12.97
CA ALA A 380 16.33 -6.28 12.89
C ALA A 380 17.60 -6.87 13.52
N ARG A 381 17.47 -7.56 14.65
CA ARG A 381 18.61 -8.21 15.34
C ARG A 381 19.12 -9.46 14.60
N VAL A 382 18.26 -10.14 13.85
CA VAL A 382 18.58 -11.41 13.18
C VAL A 382 19.03 -11.18 11.73
N GLU A 383 18.29 -10.36 10.97
CA GLU A 383 18.55 -10.10 9.55
C GLU A 383 19.36 -8.81 9.29
N GLY A 384 19.57 -7.98 10.32
CA GLY A 384 20.33 -6.73 10.20
C GLY A 384 19.60 -5.62 9.44
N ILE A 385 18.28 -5.75 9.24
CA ILE A 385 17.45 -4.78 8.53
C ILE A 385 16.43 -4.20 9.49
N LEU A 386 16.37 -2.88 9.61
CA LEU A 386 15.36 -2.18 10.39
C LEU A 386 14.11 -1.96 9.52
N PRO A 387 13.02 -2.71 9.73
CA PRO A 387 11.84 -2.64 8.88
C PRO A 387 10.92 -1.48 9.25
N ALA A 388 10.15 -0.98 8.28
CA ALA A 388 9.05 -0.08 8.57
C ALA A 388 7.98 -0.79 9.45
N PRO A 389 7.28 -0.08 10.34
CA PRO A 389 6.19 -0.65 11.14
C PRO A 389 5.12 -1.35 10.28
N GLU A 390 4.83 -0.81 9.10
CA GLU A 390 3.92 -1.41 8.13
C GLU A 390 4.37 -2.82 7.71
N SER A 391 5.62 -2.95 7.27
CA SER A 391 6.21 -4.23 6.83
C SER A 391 6.24 -5.26 7.96
N SER A 392 6.38 -4.79 9.19
CA SER A 392 6.54 -5.64 10.37
C SER A 392 5.27 -6.43 10.70
N HIS A 393 4.11 -6.01 10.17
CA HIS A 393 2.89 -6.82 10.21
C HIS A 393 3.07 -8.14 9.44
N ALA A 394 3.61 -8.06 8.21
CA ALA A 394 3.90 -9.25 7.42
C ALA A 394 5.02 -10.10 8.05
N ILE A 395 6.05 -9.47 8.61
CA ILE A 395 7.12 -10.18 9.35
C ILE A 395 6.55 -10.98 10.51
N ARG A 396 5.64 -10.41 11.29
CA ARG A 396 5.03 -11.10 12.43
C ARG A 396 4.35 -12.40 11.99
N VAL A 397 3.51 -12.32 10.97
CA VAL A 397 2.78 -13.49 10.48
C VAL A 397 3.71 -14.49 9.78
N ALA A 398 4.74 -14.04 9.08
CA ALA A 398 5.76 -14.92 8.51
C ALA A 398 6.51 -15.71 9.61
N ILE A 399 6.85 -15.07 10.73
CA ILE A 399 7.43 -15.75 11.91
C ILE A 399 6.44 -16.75 12.49
N ASP A 400 5.17 -16.40 12.66
CA ASP A 400 4.15 -17.28 13.22
C ASP A 400 3.94 -18.52 12.35
N GLU A 401 3.88 -18.37 11.02
CA GLU A 401 3.78 -19.49 10.08
C GLU A 401 5.06 -20.37 10.10
N ALA A 402 6.23 -19.77 10.21
CA ALA A 402 7.49 -20.51 10.33
C ALA A 402 7.59 -21.29 11.65
N VAL A 403 7.06 -20.75 12.74
CA VAL A 403 6.95 -21.45 14.04
C VAL A 403 5.98 -22.63 13.94
N LYS A 404 4.83 -22.46 13.26
CA LYS A 404 3.92 -23.59 12.98
C LYS A 404 4.61 -24.71 12.20
N CYS A 405 5.41 -24.35 11.18
CA CYS A 405 6.21 -25.34 10.44
C CYS A 405 7.18 -26.10 11.34
N ARG A 406 7.83 -25.42 12.29
CA ARG A 406 8.68 -26.07 13.30
C ARG A 406 7.90 -27.06 14.18
N GLU A 407 6.70 -26.65 14.62
CA GLU A 407 5.87 -27.48 15.52
C GLU A 407 5.25 -28.70 14.82
N THR A 408 4.88 -28.54 13.54
CA THR A 408 4.29 -29.62 12.73
C THR A 408 5.32 -30.48 12.00
N GLY A 409 6.55 -29.99 11.84
CA GLY A 409 7.59 -30.62 11.01
C GLY A 409 7.37 -30.43 9.49
N GLU A 410 6.37 -29.63 9.08
CA GLU A 410 6.11 -29.37 7.66
C GLU A 410 7.13 -28.39 7.08
N GLU A 411 7.69 -28.71 5.92
CA GLU A 411 8.50 -27.79 5.14
C GLU A 411 7.56 -26.98 4.23
N LYS A 412 7.53 -25.66 4.41
CA LYS A 412 6.79 -24.72 3.55
C LYS A 412 7.69 -23.58 3.08
N THR A 413 7.44 -23.10 1.88
CA THR A 413 8.08 -21.90 1.34
C THR A 413 7.18 -20.70 1.60
N ILE A 414 7.68 -19.75 2.40
CA ILE A 414 6.97 -18.54 2.80
C ILE A 414 7.61 -17.35 2.10
N VAL A 415 6.81 -16.55 1.39
CA VAL A 415 7.26 -15.30 0.74
C VAL A 415 6.50 -14.13 1.35
N PHE A 416 7.19 -13.09 1.79
CA PHE A 416 6.53 -11.89 2.29
C PHE A 416 7.08 -10.59 1.71
N GLY A 417 6.26 -9.54 1.74
CA GLY A 417 6.65 -8.20 1.29
C GLY A 417 7.31 -7.40 2.41
N LEU A 418 8.58 -7.02 2.25
CA LEU A 418 9.30 -6.06 3.09
C LEU A 418 9.23 -4.69 2.42
N THR A 419 8.16 -3.96 2.68
CA THR A 419 7.68 -2.83 1.86
C THR A 419 8.38 -1.51 2.11
N GLY A 420 9.09 -1.37 3.24
CA GLY A 420 9.72 -0.11 3.61
C GLY A 420 10.79 -0.22 4.69
N THR A 421 11.66 0.79 4.74
CA THR A 421 12.67 0.96 5.78
C THR A 421 12.10 1.66 7.01
N GLY A 422 12.58 1.31 8.21
CA GLY A 422 12.18 1.86 9.50
C GLY A 422 12.97 3.06 9.99
N TYR A 423 14.01 3.51 9.28
CA TYR A 423 14.88 4.59 9.77
C TYR A 423 14.19 5.93 10.02
N PHE A 424 13.04 6.16 9.42
CA PHE A 424 12.20 7.34 9.67
C PHE A 424 11.18 7.14 10.80
N ASP A 425 11.13 5.95 11.40
CA ASP A 425 10.13 5.56 12.40
C ASP A 425 10.73 5.38 13.79
N MET A 426 11.91 5.99 14.05
CA MET A 426 12.69 5.78 15.29
C MET A 426 11.94 6.20 16.56
N MET A 427 11.05 7.20 16.50
CA MET A 427 10.19 7.55 17.64
C MET A 427 9.23 6.39 18.04
N ALA A 428 8.83 5.57 17.09
CA ALA A 428 8.02 4.39 17.37
C ALA A 428 8.85 3.29 18.03
N TYR A 429 10.06 3.07 17.52
CA TYR A 429 11.02 2.12 18.13
C TYR A 429 11.44 2.56 19.54
N GLU A 430 11.65 3.88 19.78
CA GLU A 430 11.89 4.43 21.11
C GLU A 430 10.77 4.05 22.08
N LYS A 431 9.52 4.33 21.75
CA LYS A 431 8.38 3.98 22.61
C LYS A 431 8.27 2.48 22.89
N PHE A 432 8.59 1.64 21.91
CA PHE A 432 8.62 0.21 22.12
C PHE A 432 9.75 -0.21 23.05
N ASN A 433 10.97 0.28 22.82
CA ASN A 433 12.14 -0.03 23.65
C ASN A 433 11.99 0.45 25.10
N ASP A 434 11.32 1.58 25.32
CA ASP A 434 11.05 2.16 26.63
C ASP A 434 9.81 1.54 27.32
N GLY A 435 9.13 0.59 26.67
CA GLY A 435 7.94 -0.06 27.21
C GLY A 435 6.72 0.87 27.37
N THR A 436 6.69 1.98 26.65
CA THR A 436 5.58 2.97 26.69
C THR A 436 4.59 2.82 25.54
N MET A 437 4.83 1.88 24.61
CA MET A 437 3.90 1.56 23.54
C MET A 437 2.68 0.82 24.08
N SER A 438 1.50 1.21 23.63
CA SER A 438 0.23 0.56 24.01
C SER A 438 -0.55 0.14 22.78
N ASP A 439 -1.31 -0.94 22.92
CA ASP A 439 -2.22 -1.40 21.89
C ASP A 439 -3.57 -0.68 21.97
N TYR A 440 -4.22 -0.59 20.81
CA TYR A 440 -5.60 -0.15 20.71
C TYR A 440 -6.33 -1.06 19.72
N ILE A 441 -7.46 -1.59 20.15
CA ILE A 441 -8.37 -2.36 19.31
C ILE A 441 -9.73 -1.66 19.37
N PRO A 442 -10.32 -1.22 18.24
CA PRO A 442 -11.62 -0.57 18.26
C PRO A 442 -12.68 -1.50 18.82
N THR A 443 -13.53 -0.96 19.69
CA THR A 443 -14.68 -1.68 20.24
C THR A 443 -15.75 -1.87 19.16
N ASP A 444 -16.71 -2.77 19.40
CA ASP A 444 -17.84 -2.93 18.50
C ASP A 444 -18.69 -1.65 18.41
N GLU A 445 -18.73 -0.84 19.49
CA GLU A 445 -19.39 0.47 19.48
C GLU A 445 -18.67 1.47 18.57
N ASP A 446 -17.33 1.51 18.59
CA ASP A 446 -16.54 2.37 17.69
C ASP A 446 -16.79 2.02 16.23
N LEU A 447 -16.83 0.72 15.91
CA LEU A 447 -17.13 0.25 14.57
C LEU A 447 -18.59 0.53 14.17
N ALA A 448 -19.55 0.36 15.08
CA ALA A 448 -20.95 0.66 14.80
C ALA A 448 -21.17 2.13 14.47
N LYS A 449 -20.45 3.06 15.12
CA LYS A 449 -20.45 4.49 14.78
C LYS A 449 -19.95 4.74 13.35
N GLY A 450 -18.86 4.07 12.96
CA GLY A 450 -18.34 4.14 11.59
C GLY A 450 -19.35 3.61 10.56
N PHE A 451 -19.95 2.46 10.83
CA PHE A 451 -20.94 1.84 9.94
C PHE A 451 -22.26 2.62 9.80
N ALA A 452 -22.62 3.42 10.81
CA ALA A 452 -23.82 4.23 10.75
C ALA A 452 -23.79 5.29 9.63
N GLY A 453 -22.57 5.69 9.20
CA GLY A 453 -22.36 6.66 8.13
C GLY A 453 -22.30 6.05 6.72
N LEU A 454 -22.39 4.73 6.58
CA LEU A 454 -22.30 4.08 5.26
C LEU A 454 -23.48 4.48 4.36
N PRO A 455 -23.22 4.79 3.07
CA PRO A 455 -24.26 5.04 2.10
C PRO A 455 -25.24 3.86 1.98
N LYS A 456 -26.53 4.15 1.98
CA LYS A 456 -27.59 3.16 1.75
C LYS A 456 -27.78 3.00 0.24
N LEU A 457 -26.98 2.18 -0.36
CA LEU A 457 -27.08 1.79 -1.76
C LEU A 457 -27.37 0.29 -1.80
N ASP A 458 -28.45 -0.06 -2.52
CA ASP A 458 -28.90 -1.46 -2.71
C ASP A 458 -27.96 -2.24 -3.64
#